data_d51a4f2ee4daa5a293a194bf0253cb7d
#
_entry.id   d51a4f2ee4daa5a293a194bf0253cb7d
#
_cell.length_a   1.000
_cell.length_b   1.000
_cell.length_c   1.000
_cell.angle_alpha   90.00
_cell.angle_beta   90.00
_cell.angle_gamma   90.00
#
_symmetry.space_group_name_H-M   'P 1'
#
loop_
_entity.id
_entity.type
_entity.pdbx_description
1 polymer ?
#
loop_
_entity_poly.entity_id
_entity_poly.type
_entity_poly.pdbx_seq_one_letter_code
_entity_poly.pdbx_strand_id
1 'polypeptide(L)'
;MQLSPKMLVAACALLVAASALPARAQDTGRERRAARPVSTASPKQQKEAAKKAEAASDVFQKIMGAPDNSIPRELLDRAEAVAVFPGMLKAGFVVGGRGGSGLISRRVTGGWSAPAFFKMGGASIGAQIGAAKTDLVLLFMNEDALKGLLEDKLEMGGEASAAAGPVGRTASATTNLTLDAGILSYSRSKGLFAGLELKGAVINPDNNLNEALYGLKARDLLTGSNRVRMADVLPGVIVFPNTLGRYSIK
;
A
#
# COMPACT_ATOMS: atom_id res chain seq x y z
N MET A 1 -58.19 61.38 -56.39
CA MET A 1 -59.01 62.22 -55.52
C MET A 1 -58.42 62.13 -54.17
N GLN A 2 -57.53 63.08 -53.86
CA GLN A 2 -57.68 64.10 -52.83
C GLN A 2 -57.86 63.49 -51.41
N LEU A 3 -57.17 63.83 -50.44
CA LEU A 3 -56.29 64.87 -49.86
C LEU A 3 -55.91 64.33 -48.46
N SER A 4 -54.69 64.29 -48.07
CA SER A 4 -53.93 65.14 -47.15
C SER A 4 -54.64 65.78 -45.98
N PRO A 5 -53.97 66.26 -45.04
CA PRO A 5 -53.08 65.74 -43.94
C PRO A 5 -53.49 66.26 -42.58
N LYS A 6 -52.80 65.92 -41.52
CA LYS A 6 -52.44 66.78 -40.38
C LYS A 6 -51.85 65.92 -39.29
N MET A 7 -50.56 66.00 -39.15
CA MET A 7 -49.82 66.61 -38.02
C MET A 7 -50.55 66.63 -36.71
N LEU A 8 -50.05 65.90 -35.75
CA LEU A 8 -49.74 66.47 -34.42
C LEU A 8 -48.64 65.73 -33.73
N VAL A 9 -47.70 66.50 -33.32
CA VAL A 9 -46.55 66.21 -32.48
C VAL A 9 -47.02 65.92 -31.07
N ALA A 10 -46.49 64.90 -30.45
CA ALA A 10 -46.29 64.81 -28.94
C ALA A 10 -45.34 63.68 -28.58
N ALA A 11 -44.16 64.09 -28.29
CA ALA A 11 -43.46 63.90 -27.03
C ALA A 11 -43.04 62.51 -26.65
N CYS A 12 -41.75 62.39 -26.69
CA CYS A 12 -40.84 61.48 -26.02
C CYS A 12 -41.29 60.99 -24.67
N ALA A 13 -41.30 59.67 -24.51
CA ALA A 13 -40.91 59.05 -23.25
C ALA A 13 -40.09 57.79 -23.56
N LEU A 14 -38.77 57.95 -23.59
CA LEU A 14 -37.82 56.85 -23.54
C LEU A 14 -37.90 56.17 -22.19
N LEU A 15 -38.63 55.06 -22.12
CA LEU A 15 -38.51 54.10 -21.01
C LEU A 15 -37.42 53.12 -21.37
N VAL A 16 -36.20 53.39 -20.87
CA VAL A 16 -35.10 52.47 -20.84
C VAL A 16 -35.46 51.42 -19.78
N ALA A 17 -36.09 50.34 -20.21
CA ALA A 17 -36.18 49.12 -19.39
C ALA A 17 -34.81 48.50 -19.30
N ALA A 18 -34.06 48.80 -18.24
CA ALA A 18 -32.88 48.10 -17.85
C ALA A 18 -33.26 46.66 -17.49
N SER A 19 -33.12 45.75 -18.45
CA SER A 19 -33.17 44.33 -18.24
C SER A 19 -31.97 43.97 -17.39
N ALA A 20 -32.14 43.91 -16.06
CA ALA A 20 -31.21 43.30 -15.13
C ALA A 20 -31.14 41.81 -15.47
N LEU A 21 -30.17 41.40 -16.26
CA LEU A 21 -29.78 40.02 -16.39
C LEU A 21 -29.30 39.57 -14.99
N PRO A 22 -29.83 38.47 -14.43
CA PRO A 22 -29.27 37.94 -13.22
C PRO A 22 -27.84 37.53 -13.56
N ALA A 23 -26.87 38.14 -12.88
CA ALA A 23 -25.49 37.70 -12.88
C ALA A 23 -25.50 36.25 -12.41
N ARG A 24 -25.41 35.34 -13.38
CA ARG A 24 -25.17 33.92 -13.11
C ARG A 24 -23.82 33.89 -12.44
N ALA A 25 -23.85 33.76 -11.12
CA ALA A 25 -22.66 33.44 -10.33
C ALA A 25 -22.02 32.24 -11.01
N GLN A 26 -20.90 32.49 -11.69
CA GLN A 26 -20.00 31.43 -12.09
C GLN A 26 -19.53 30.86 -10.79
N ASP A 27 -20.20 29.79 -10.38
CA ASP A 27 -19.65 28.84 -9.43
C ASP A 27 -18.37 28.31 -10.09
N THR A 28 -17.31 29.08 -9.91
CA THR A 28 -15.98 28.60 -10.18
C THR A 28 -15.82 27.44 -9.23
N GLY A 29 -16.09 26.24 -9.77
CA GLY A 29 -15.79 24.98 -9.13
C GLY A 29 -14.33 25.03 -8.71
N ARG A 30 -14.11 25.65 -7.57
CA ARG A 30 -12.90 25.51 -6.81
C ARG A 30 -12.93 24.05 -6.40
N GLU A 31 -12.42 23.20 -7.33
CA GLU A 31 -12.03 21.85 -6.97
C GLU A 31 -11.38 22.00 -5.60
N ARG A 32 -12.01 21.47 -4.59
CA ARG A 32 -11.42 21.34 -3.25
C ARG A 32 -10.19 20.50 -3.47
N ARG A 33 -9.10 21.19 -3.74
CA ARG A 33 -7.78 20.61 -3.74
C ARG A 33 -7.67 19.89 -2.41
N ALA A 34 -7.81 18.57 -2.47
CA ALA A 34 -7.79 17.74 -1.27
C ALA A 34 -6.58 18.20 -0.46
N ALA A 35 -6.85 18.69 0.76
CA ALA A 35 -5.80 19.24 1.61
C ALA A 35 -4.70 18.19 1.67
N ARG A 36 -3.47 18.58 1.34
CA ARG A 36 -2.31 17.71 1.48
C ARG A 36 -2.36 17.12 2.89
N PRO A 37 -2.32 15.81 3.07
CA PRO A 37 -2.16 15.25 4.38
C PRO A 37 -0.84 15.80 4.94
N VAL A 38 -0.94 16.71 5.88
CA VAL A 38 0.24 17.27 6.55
C VAL A 38 0.70 16.18 7.49
N SER A 39 1.90 15.64 7.24
CA SER A 39 2.53 14.72 8.17
C SER A 39 2.66 15.38 9.54
N THR A 40 2.07 14.78 10.55
CA THR A 40 2.21 15.18 11.96
C THR A 40 3.31 14.38 12.66
N ALA A 41 4.01 13.52 11.91
CA ALA A 41 5.07 12.68 12.45
C ALA A 41 6.22 13.49 12.99
N SER A 42 6.61 13.19 14.23
CA SER A 42 7.83 13.75 14.84
C SER A 42 9.09 13.35 14.05
N PRO A 43 10.19 14.09 14.16
CA PRO A 43 11.45 13.73 13.51
C PRO A 43 11.93 12.31 13.86
N LYS A 44 11.65 11.84 15.07
CA LYS A 44 11.94 10.47 15.51
C LYS A 44 11.12 9.45 14.72
N GLN A 45 9.82 9.66 14.56
CA GLN A 45 8.94 8.79 13.78
C GLN A 45 9.31 8.77 12.30
N GLN A 46 9.64 9.94 11.72
CA GLN A 46 10.11 10.04 10.34
C GLN A 46 11.40 9.24 10.12
N LYS A 47 12.38 9.37 11.01
CA LYS A 47 13.63 8.61 10.97
C LYS A 47 13.39 7.10 11.14
N GLU A 48 12.49 6.71 12.04
CA GLU A 48 12.12 5.31 12.24
C GLU A 48 11.45 4.72 11.00
N ALA A 49 10.51 5.45 10.40
CA ALA A 49 9.83 5.06 9.18
C ALA A 49 10.81 4.87 8.01
N ALA A 50 11.71 5.83 7.80
CA ALA A 50 12.76 5.75 6.78
C ALA A 50 13.65 4.52 6.99
N LYS A 51 14.14 4.29 8.21
CA LYS A 51 14.95 3.11 8.54
C LYS A 51 14.24 1.80 8.27
N LYS A 52 12.94 1.72 8.58
CA LYS A 52 12.12 0.53 8.28
C LYS A 52 11.98 0.32 6.78
N ALA A 53 11.76 1.38 6.00
CA ALA A 53 11.62 1.32 4.56
C ALA A 53 12.93 0.93 3.85
N GLU A 54 14.06 1.46 4.30
CA GLU A 54 15.39 1.05 3.83
C GLU A 54 15.64 -0.43 4.12
N ALA A 55 15.41 -0.88 5.36
CA ALA A 55 15.60 -2.27 5.73
C ALA A 55 14.71 -3.22 4.91
N ALA A 56 13.45 -2.85 4.65
CA ALA A 56 12.54 -3.62 3.81
C ALA A 56 13.01 -3.68 2.36
N SER A 57 13.51 -2.56 1.83
CA SER A 57 14.09 -2.48 0.49
C SER A 57 15.31 -3.38 0.35
N ASP A 58 16.22 -3.34 1.33
CA ASP A 58 17.42 -4.17 1.36
C ASP A 58 17.09 -5.67 1.40
N VAL A 59 16.12 -6.06 2.23
CA VAL A 59 15.66 -7.45 2.31
C VAL A 59 15.07 -7.89 0.97
N PHE A 60 14.21 -7.08 0.38
CA PHE A 60 13.60 -7.39 -0.90
C PHE A 60 14.64 -7.54 -2.01
N GLN A 61 15.60 -6.60 -2.10
CA GLN A 61 16.71 -6.67 -3.07
C GLN A 61 17.57 -7.92 -2.88
N LYS A 62 17.88 -8.30 -1.63
CA LYS A 62 18.66 -9.50 -1.33
C LYS A 62 17.93 -10.77 -1.75
N ILE A 63 16.62 -10.82 -1.63
CA ILE A 63 15.80 -11.96 -2.05
C ILE A 63 15.74 -12.00 -3.58
N MET A 64 15.47 -10.87 -4.24
CA MET A 64 15.41 -10.79 -5.70
C MET A 64 16.78 -11.01 -6.38
N GLY A 65 17.86 -10.66 -5.70
CA GLY A 65 19.23 -10.85 -6.20
C GLY A 65 19.81 -12.24 -5.97
N ALA A 66 19.08 -13.17 -5.34
CA ALA A 66 19.55 -14.52 -5.12
C ALA A 66 19.42 -15.36 -6.42
N PRO A 67 20.54 -15.91 -6.99
CA PRO A 67 20.51 -16.50 -8.34
C PRO A 67 19.51 -17.65 -8.50
N ASP A 68 19.42 -18.54 -7.49
CA ASP A 68 18.63 -19.77 -7.59
C ASP A 68 17.40 -19.77 -6.68
N ASN A 69 17.22 -18.73 -5.88
CA ASN A 69 16.19 -18.65 -4.85
C ASN A 69 15.42 -17.32 -4.88
N SER A 70 15.44 -16.62 -6.01
CA SER A 70 14.69 -15.38 -6.18
C SER A 70 13.19 -15.64 -6.31
N ILE A 71 12.42 -14.65 -5.94
CA ILE A 71 10.98 -14.61 -6.26
C ILE A 71 10.84 -14.56 -7.79
N PRO A 72 10.07 -15.48 -8.40
CA PRO A 72 9.77 -15.42 -9.84
C PRO A 72 9.08 -14.09 -10.18
N ARG A 73 9.55 -13.44 -11.25
CA ARG A 73 9.00 -12.14 -11.68
C ARG A 73 7.52 -12.23 -12.02
N GLU A 74 7.09 -13.32 -12.65
CA GLU A 74 5.71 -13.59 -13.03
C GLU A 74 4.78 -13.59 -11.80
N LEU A 75 5.24 -14.10 -10.66
CA LEU A 75 4.48 -14.07 -9.41
C LEU A 75 4.46 -12.67 -8.79
N LEU A 76 5.60 -11.97 -8.84
CA LEU A 76 5.65 -10.59 -8.39
C LEU A 76 4.73 -9.68 -9.22
N ASP A 77 4.68 -9.87 -10.54
CA ASP A 77 3.84 -9.08 -11.45
C ASP A 77 2.34 -9.34 -11.25
N ARG A 78 1.98 -10.52 -10.77
CA ARG A 78 0.60 -10.91 -10.43
C ARG A 78 0.20 -10.55 -9.01
N ALA A 79 1.16 -10.22 -8.14
CA ALA A 79 0.87 -9.89 -6.76
C ALA A 79 0.07 -8.59 -6.64
N GLU A 80 -1.02 -8.63 -5.89
CA GLU A 80 -1.84 -7.47 -5.53
C GLU A 80 -1.16 -6.59 -4.48
N ALA A 81 -0.41 -7.21 -3.56
CA ALA A 81 0.40 -6.48 -2.59
C ALA A 81 1.66 -7.26 -2.21
N VAL A 82 2.66 -6.52 -1.78
CA VAL A 82 3.92 -7.07 -1.26
C VAL A 82 4.13 -6.55 0.15
N ALA A 83 4.33 -7.49 1.09
CA ALA A 83 4.74 -7.19 2.45
C ALA A 83 6.17 -7.62 2.69
N VAL A 84 6.95 -6.80 3.40
CA VAL A 84 8.31 -7.13 3.81
C VAL A 84 8.47 -6.86 5.30
N PHE A 85 8.88 -7.87 6.03
CA PHE A 85 9.17 -7.82 7.47
C PHE A 85 10.65 -8.14 7.70
N PRO A 86 11.51 -7.13 7.79
CA PRO A 86 12.94 -7.32 8.02
C PRO A 86 13.23 -7.83 9.44
N GLY A 87 14.13 -8.78 9.57
CA GLY A 87 14.69 -9.20 10.84
C GLY A 87 13.65 -9.64 11.89
N MET A 88 12.60 -10.35 11.46
CA MET A 88 11.63 -10.96 12.35
C MET A 88 12.35 -11.77 13.43
N LEU A 89 12.13 -11.43 14.68
CA LEU A 89 12.73 -12.14 15.82
C LEU A 89 11.84 -13.32 16.20
N LYS A 90 12.43 -14.51 16.24
CA LYS A 90 11.85 -15.71 16.87
C LYS A 90 12.69 -16.02 18.09
N ALA A 91 12.09 -16.04 19.25
CA ALA A 91 12.77 -16.39 20.50
C ALA A 91 11.88 -17.28 21.36
N GLY A 92 12.46 -18.29 22.01
CA GLY A 92 11.74 -19.17 22.90
C GLY A 92 12.48 -20.45 23.25
N PHE A 93 11.90 -21.15 24.21
CA PHE A 93 12.29 -22.47 24.66
C PHE A 93 11.00 -23.31 24.71
N VAL A 94 10.86 -24.35 23.88
CA VAL A 94 9.65 -25.16 23.69
C VAL A 94 8.43 -24.33 23.25
N VAL A 95 8.10 -23.28 23.99
CA VAL A 95 7.11 -22.26 23.61
C VAL A 95 7.81 -20.91 23.52
N GLY A 96 7.59 -20.20 22.46
CA GLY A 96 8.21 -18.90 22.22
C GLY A 96 7.29 -17.93 21.50
N GLY A 97 7.83 -16.74 21.23
CA GLY A 97 7.18 -15.71 20.44
C GLY A 97 7.96 -15.39 19.18
N ARG A 98 7.25 -14.90 18.19
CA ARG A 98 7.83 -14.25 17.03
C ARG A 98 7.24 -12.84 16.90
N GLY A 99 8.04 -11.90 16.43
CA GLY A 99 7.56 -10.55 16.24
C GLY A 99 8.50 -9.71 15.39
N GLY A 100 7.93 -8.72 14.75
CA GLY A 100 8.67 -7.76 13.95
C GLY A 100 7.76 -6.68 13.37
N SER A 101 8.39 -5.66 12.78
CA SER A 101 7.70 -4.59 12.05
C SER A 101 8.04 -4.69 10.58
N GLY A 102 7.09 -4.33 9.73
CA GLY A 102 7.26 -4.36 8.29
C GLY A 102 6.42 -3.31 7.57
N LEU A 103 6.49 -3.35 6.27
CA LEU A 103 5.75 -2.48 5.37
C LEU A 103 5.01 -3.31 4.34
N ILE A 104 3.87 -2.80 3.90
CA ILE A 104 3.06 -3.37 2.84
C ILE A 104 2.76 -2.27 1.83
N SER A 105 3.02 -2.52 0.54
CA SER A 105 2.56 -1.69 -0.56
C SER A 105 1.63 -2.52 -1.45
N ARG A 106 0.55 -1.90 -1.90
CA ARG A 106 -0.41 -2.48 -2.82
C ARG A 106 -0.11 -2.04 -4.25
N ARG A 107 -0.38 -2.92 -5.21
CA ARG A 107 -0.32 -2.57 -6.62
C ARG A 107 -1.44 -1.59 -6.96
N VAL A 108 -1.10 -0.53 -7.66
CA VAL A 108 -2.02 0.51 -8.12
C VAL A 108 -1.70 0.86 -9.56
N THR A 109 -2.61 1.57 -10.24
CA THR A 109 -2.33 2.07 -11.59
C THR A 109 -1.06 2.93 -11.59
N GLY A 110 -0.08 2.52 -12.38
CA GLY A 110 1.21 3.20 -12.48
C GLY A 110 2.28 2.79 -11.45
N GLY A 111 2.07 1.68 -10.72
CA GLY A 111 3.10 1.13 -9.84
C GLY A 111 2.62 0.60 -8.50
N TRP A 112 3.16 1.13 -7.42
CA TRP A 112 2.88 0.69 -6.05
C TRP A 112 2.39 1.86 -5.20
N SER A 113 1.50 1.58 -4.24
CA SER A 113 0.98 2.58 -3.30
C SER A 113 2.06 3.07 -2.34
N ALA A 114 1.79 4.21 -1.68
CA ALA A 114 2.52 4.57 -0.47
C ALA A 114 2.50 3.39 0.51
N PRO A 115 3.65 3.05 1.15
CA PRO A 115 3.70 1.90 2.03
C PRO A 115 2.99 2.15 3.34
N ALA A 116 2.16 1.20 3.75
CA ALA A 116 1.55 1.17 5.07
C ALA A 116 2.44 0.35 6.02
N PHE A 117 2.55 0.80 7.26
CA PHE A 117 3.35 0.16 8.31
C PHE A 117 2.51 -0.82 9.10
N PHE A 118 3.11 -2.00 9.35
CA PHE A 118 2.48 -3.11 10.04
C PHE A 118 3.41 -3.73 11.08
N LYS A 119 2.80 -4.45 12.02
CA LYS A 119 3.47 -5.30 13.00
C LYS A 119 2.98 -6.72 12.80
N MET A 120 3.90 -7.68 12.84
CA MET A 120 3.57 -9.09 12.86
C MET A 120 3.97 -9.67 14.21
N GLY A 121 3.10 -10.47 14.78
CA GLY A 121 3.35 -11.17 16.04
C GLY A 121 2.69 -12.55 16.03
N GLY A 122 3.08 -13.40 16.97
CA GLY A 122 2.45 -14.71 17.12
C GLY A 122 3.22 -15.62 18.05
N ALA A 123 2.54 -16.64 18.57
CA ALA A 123 3.18 -17.71 19.28
C ALA A 123 3.98 -18.58 18.32
N SER A 124 5.07 -19.14 18.79
CA SER A 124 5.85 -20.15 18.07
C SER A 124 6.10 -21.34 18.97
N ILE A 125 5.79 -22.54 18.49
CA ILE A 125 6.12 -23.79 19.15
C ILE A 125 7.32 -24.38 18.42
N GLY A 126 8.33 -24.81 19.14
CA GLY A 126 9.48 -25.45 18.52
C GLY A 126 10.46 -25.97 19.56
N ALA A 127 11.02 -27.14 19.30
CA ALA A 127 11.97 -27.82 20.18
C ALA A 127 13.36 -27.19 20.21
N GLN A 128 13.54 -26.01 19.61
CA GLN A 128 14.84 -25.33 19.54
C GLN A 128 14.92 -24.18 20.52
N ILE A 129 15.97 -24.20 21.33
CA ILE A 129 16.37 -23.11 22.21
C ILE A 129 17.14 -22.10 21.37
N GLY A 130 16.74 -20.83 21.44
CA GLY A 130 17.53 -19.76 20.83
C GLY A 130 16.72 -18.60 20.30
N ALA A 131 17.45 -17.59 19.83
CA ALA A 131 16.92 -16.46 19.11
C ALA A 131 17.40 -16.54 17.65
N ALA A 132 16.47 -16.43 16.71
CA ALA A 132 16.77 -16.35 15.29
C ALA A 132 16.14 -15.10 14.68
N LYS A 133 16.89 -14.45 13.78
CA LYS A 133 16.37 -13.38 12.94
C LYS A 133 16.09 -13.92 11.55
N THR A 134 14.91 -13.65 11.05
CA THR A 134 14.46 -14.10 9.73
C THR A 134 13.85 -12.92 8.98
N ASP A 135 14.31 -12.70 7.78
CA ASP A 135 13.67 -11.77 6.85
C ASP A 135 12.50 -12.49 6.17
N LEU A 136 11.38 -11.81 6.03
CA LEU A 136 10.17 -12.38 5.47
C LEU A 136 9.59 -11.46 4.41
N VAL A 137 9.27 -12.03 3.24
CA VAL A 137 8.48 -11.39 2.19
C VAL A 137 7.20 -12.19 1.97
N LEU A 138 6.07 -11.50 1.88
CA LEU A 138 4.76 -12.08 1.56
C LEU A 138 4.26 -11.45 0.27
N LEU A 139 3.82 -12.27 -0.67
CA LEU A 139 3.07 -11.83 -1.84
C LEU A 139 1.60 -12.17 -1.62
N PHE A 140 0.74 -11.18 -1.68
CA PHE A 140 -0.71 -11.34 -1.66
C PHE A 140 -1.17 -11.49 -3.11
N MET A 141 -1.72 -12.66 -3.45
CA MET A 141 -1.96 -13.04 -4.84
C MET A 141 -3.36 -12.70 -5.33
N ASN A 142 -4.26 -12.33 -4.42
CA ASN A 142 -5.64 -11.95 -4.75
C ASN A 142 -6.21 -10.99 -3.70
N GLU A 143 -7.37 -10.39 -4.04
CA GLU A 143 -8.10 -9.46 -3.18
C GLU A 143 -8.59 -10.11 -1.87
N ASP A 144 -8.96 -11.39 -1.91
CA ASP A 144 -9.45 -12.09 -0.72
C ASP A 144 -8.35 -12.20 0.35
N ALA A 145 -7.10 -12.41 -0.08
CA ALA A 145 -5.96 -12.41 0.82
C ALA A 145 -5.68 -11.04 1.47
N LEU A 146 -6.15 -9.95 0.86
CA LEU A 146 -6.01 -8.60 1.41
C LEU A 146 -7.12 -8.24 2.41
N LYS A 147 -8.26 -8.92 2.40
CA LYS A 147 -9.42 -8.57 3.24
C LYS A 147 -9.04 -8.40 4.71
N GLY A 148 -8.34 -9.38 5.27
CA GLY A 148 -7.92 -9.30 6.68
C GLY A 148 -7.02 -8.11 7.00
N LEU A 149 -6.16 -7.65 6.04
CA LEU A 149 -5.37 -6.43 6.21
C LEU A 149 -6.24 -5.17 6.17
N LEU A 150 -7.31 -5.18 5.37
CA LEU A 150 -8.24 -4.06 5.27
C LEU A 150 -9.20 -4.00 6.46
N GLU A 151 -9.40 -5.12 7.16
CA GLU A 151 -10.19 -5.25 8.39
C GLU A 151 -9.36 -5.04 9.67
N ASP A 152 -8.14 -4.49 9.53
CA ASP A 152 -7.20 -4.18 10.62
C ASP A 152 -6.64 -5.43 11.36
N LYS A 153 -6.86 -6.65 10.86
CA LYS A 153 -6.28 -7.88 11.42
C LYS A 153 -6.25 -8.99 10.37
N LEU A 154 -5.08 -9.55 10.15
CA LEU A 154 -4.93 -10.75 9.34
C LEU A 154 -4.32 -11.88 10.16
N GLU A 155 -5.04 -12.98 10.32
CA GLU A 155 -4.57 -14.19 10.99
C GLU A 155 -4.15 -15.24 9.96
N MET A 156 -2.86 -15.60 10.01
CA MET A 156 -2.28 -16.55 9.08
C MET A 156 -2.65 -17.99 9.44
N GLY A 157 -3.21 -18.72 8.50
CA GLY A 157 -3.65 -20.11 8.69
C GLY A 157 -5.06 -20.26 9.24
N GLY A 158 -5.80 -19.17 9.46
CA GLY A 158 -7.22 -19.12 9.72
C GLY A 158 -7.96 -18.67 8.44
N GLU A 159 -8.07 -17.36 8.27
CA GLU A 159 -8.78 -16.73 7.15
C GLU A 159 -7.96 -16.71 5.85
N ALA A 160 -6.63 -16.66 5.97
CA ALA A 160 -5.74 -16.64 4.81
C ALA A 160 -4.81 -17.86 4.78
N SER A 161 -4.88 -18.63 3.70
CA SER A 161 -3.92 -19.70 3.44
C SER A 161 -2.59 -19.12 2.96
N ALA A 162 -1.52 -19.42 3.68
CA ALA A 162 -0.17 -19.06 3.27
C ALA A 162 0.61 -20.32 2.92
N ALA A 163 1.23 -20.32 1.74
CA ALA A 163 2.11 -21.37 1.28
C ALA A 163 3.54 -20.84 1.11
N ALA A 164 4.52 -21.75 1.16
CA ALA A 164 5.87 -21.41 0.73
C ALA A 164 5.87 -21.09 -0.76
N GLY A 165 6.37 -19.93 -1.14
CA GLY A 165 6.48 -19.54 -2.53
C GLY A 165 7.52 -20.38 -3.27
N PRO A 166 7.28 -20.71 -4.55
CA PRO A 166 8.27 -21.39 -5.39
C PRO A 166 9.45 -20.45 -5.66
N VAL A 167 10.64 -21.00 -5.71
CA VAL A 167 11.88 -20.23 -5.91
C VAL A 167 12.60 -20.66 -7.19
N GLY A 168 13.26 -19.70 -7.83
CA GLY A 168 14.11 -19.95 -8.98
C GLY A 168 13.37 -20.55 -10.20
N ARG A 169 14.10 -21.35 -10.98
CA ARG A 169 13.59 -21.92 -12.23
C ARG A 169 12.58 -23.07 -12.05
N THR A 170 12.42 -23.59 -10.85
CA THR A 170 11.45 -24.66 -10.55
C THR A 170 10.02 -24.14 -10.36
N ALA A 171 9.82 -22.83 -10.41
CA ALA A 171 8.52 -22.18 -10.26
C ALA A 171 7.47 -22.66 -11.27
N SER A 172 7.88 -23.06 -12.48
CA SER A 172 6.98 -23.53 -13.52
C SER A 172 6.38 -24.91 -13.25
N ALA A 173 6.99 -25.74 -12.43
CA ALA A 173 6.54 -27.11 -12.16
C ALA A 173 5.56 -27.22 -10.96
N THR A 174 5.52 -26.21 -10.08
CA THR A 174 4.68 -26.21 -8.86
C THR A 174 3.42 -25.35 -8.98
N THR A 175 3.06 -24.96 -10.18
CA THR A 175 2.11 -23.88 -10.47
C THR A 175 0.69 -24.12 -9.92
N ASN A 176 0.21 -25.35 -9.81
CA ASN A 176 -1.20 -25.60 -9.50
C ASN A 176 -1.51 -25.55 -7.99
N LEU A 177 -0.61 -26.00 -7.13
CA LEU A 177 -0.85 -26.01 -5.67
C LEU A 177 -0.53 -24.68 -4.98
N THR A 178 0.35 -23.90 -5.56
CA THR A 178 0.75 -22.58 -5.01
C THR A 178 -0.15 -21.43 -5.49
N LEU A 179 -0.88 -21.62 -6.59
CA LEU A 179 -1.79 -20.58 -7.11
C LEU A 179 -3.09 -20.50 -6.32
N ASP A 180 -3.48 -21.56 -5.63
CA ASP A 180 -4.66 -21.57 -4.74
C ASP A 180 -4.36 -20.93 -3.37
N ALA A 181 -3.09 -20.75 -3.03
CA ALA A 181 -2.72 -20.03 -1.83
C ALA A 181 -2.87 -18.52 -2.06
N GLY A 182 -3.72 -17.87 -1.27
CA GLY A 182 -3.90 -16.43 -1.33
C GLY A 182 -2.62 -15.66 -0.99
N ILE A 183 -1.69 -16.27 -0.22
CA ILE A 183 -0.43 -15.64 0.20
C ILE A 183 0.74 -16.59 -0.06
N LEU A 184 1.76 -16.09 -0.75
CA LEU A 184 3.04 -16.79 -0.93
C LEU A 184 4.10 -16.19 0.00
N SER A 185 4.80 -17.05 0.75
CA SER A 185 5.81 -16.63 1.71
C SER A 185 7.22 -17.00 1.26
N TYR A 186 8.13 -16.06 1.41
CA TYR A 186 9.56 -16.20 1.14
C TYR A 186 10.32 -15.76 2.37
N SER A 187 11.10 -16.65 2.96
CA SER A 187 11.87 -16.34 4.15
C SER A 187 13.34 -16.61 3.99
N ARG A 188 14.17 -15.78 4.61
CA ARG A 188 15.62 -15.89 4.61
C ARG A 188 16.15 -15.78 6.03
N SER A 189 16.87 -16.83 6.48
CA SER A 189 17.53 -16.85 7.78
C SER A 189 19.01 -17.20 7.60
N LYS A 190 19.93 -16.40 8.18
CA LYS A 190 21.38 -16.58 8.05
C LYS A 190 21.86 -16.79 6.59
N GLY A 191 21.22 -16.10 5.62
CA GLY A 191 21.57 -16.23 4.21
C GLY A 191 20.96 -17.42 3.47
N LEU A 192 20.28 -18.32 4.16
CA LEU A 192 19.60 -19.48 3.58
C LEU A 192 18.09 -19.22 3.49
N PHE A 193 17.48 -19.67 2.40
CA PHE A 193 16.03 -19.72 2.27
C PHE A 193 15.49 -20.90 3.08
N ALA A 194 14.48 -20.63 3.88
CA ALA A 194 13.83 -21.66 4.69
C ALA A 194 12.32 -21.45 4.59
N GLY A 195 11.56 -22.54 4.50
CA GLY A 195 10.13 -22.49 4.71
C GLY A 195 9.85 -21.98 6.13
N LEU A 196 9.04 -20.94 6.25
CA LEU A 196 8.60 -20.44 7.54
C LEU A 196 7.12 -20.76 7.70
N GLU A 197 6.81 -21.57 8.70
CA GLU A 197 5.42 -21.79 9.08
C GLU A 197 4.86 -20.49 9.70
N LEU A 198 3.84 -19.94 9.06
CA LEU A 198 3.21 -18.69 9.48
C LEU A 198 1.91 -18.91 10.27
N LYS A 199 1.46 -20.17 10.41
CA LYS A 199 0.23 -20.50 11.12
C LYS A 199 0.22 -19.87 12.52
N GLY A 200 -0.88 -19.20 12.85
CA GLY A 200 -1.05 -18.48 14.10
C GLY A 200 -0.25 -17.17 14.21
N ALA A 201 0.38 -16.71 13.14
CA ALA A 201 0.90 -15.34 13.09
C ALA A 201 -0.23 -14.36 12.78
N VAL A 202 -0.19 -13.20 13.44
CA VAL A 202 -1.16 -12.12 13.26
C VAL A 202 -0.43 -10.89 12.74
N ILE A 203 -0.97 -10.31 11.69
CA ILE A 203 -0.49 -9.04 11.11
C ILE A 203 -1.51 -7.96 11.48
N ASN A 204 -1.03 -6.93 12.19
CA ASN A 204 -1.83 -5.78 12.60
C ASN A 204 -1.23 -4.49 12.05
N PRO A 205 -2.05 -3.48 11.67
CA PRO A 205 -1.55 -2.20 11.23
C PRO A 205 -0.89 -1.42 12.38
N ASP A 206 0.16 -0.68 12.07
CA ASP A 206 0.71 0.35 12.95
C ASP A 206 0.04 1.70 12.63
N ASN A 207 -1.28 1.79 12.94
CA ASN A 207 -2.05 2.98 12.58
C ASN A 207 -1.53 4.25 13.26
N ASN A 208 -0.91 4.17 14.42
CA ASN A 208 -0.25 5.32 15.05
C ASN A 208 0.84 5.92 14.16
N LEU A 209 1.65 5.07 13.52
CA LEU A 209 2.68 5.52 12.59
C LEU A 209 2.09 5.95 11.25
N ASN A 210 1.12 5.20 10.72
CA ASN A 210 0.45 5.51 9.45
C ASN A 210 -0.27 6.87 9.52
N GLU A 211 -1.06 7.12 10.56
CA GLU A 211 -1.76 8.39 10.76
C GLU A 211 -0.80 9.55 10.98
N ALA A 212 0.28 9.35 11.73
CA ALA A 212 1.30 10.38 11.91
C ALA A 212 1.96 10.78 10.59
N LEU A 213 2.26 9.80 9.72
CA LEU A 213 2.94 10.05 8.44
C LEU A 213 2.00 10.57 7.35
N TYR A 214 0.79 10.05 7.28
CA TYR A 214 -0.10 10.24 6.13
C TYR A 214 -1.47 10.83 6.50
N GLY A 215 -1.82 10.91 7.80
CA GLY A 215 -3.18 11.24 8.22
C GLY A 215 -4.21 10.16 7.87
N LEU A 216 -3.78 8.94 7.54
CA LEU A 216 -4.60 7.85 7.05
C LEU A 216 -4.27 6.54 7.76
N LYS A 217 -5.26 5.67 7.91
CA LYS A 217 -5.07 4.30 8.39
C LYS A 217 -4.49 3.40 7.30
N ALA A 218 -3.92 2.27 7.69
CA ALA A 218 -3.37 1.29 6.76
C ALA A 218 -4.38 0.85 5.68
N ARG A 219 -5.64 0.59 6.07
CA ARG A 219 -6.70 0.22 5.13
C ARG A 219 -6.91 1.26 4.04
N ASP A 220 -6.86 2.56 4.39
CA ASP A 220 -7.05 3.65 3.42
C ASP A 220 -5.88 3.76 2.44
N LEU A 221 -4.67 3.40 2.89
CA LEU A 221 -3.46 3.34 2.06
C LEU A 221 -3.50 2.15 1.09
N LEU A 222 -4.13 1.05 1.50
CA LEU A 222 -4.17 -0.22 0.76
C LEU A 222 -5.45 -0.44 -0.06
N THR A 223 -6.44 0.47 -0.02
CA THR A 223 -7.70 0.33 -0.81
C THR A 223 -7.53 0.55 -2.31
N GLY A 224 -6.33 0.81 -2.80
CA GLY A 224 -6.08 1.03 -4.23
C GLY A 224 -6.52 2.40 -4.78
N SER A 225 -7.15 3.23 -3.95
CA SER A 225 -7.64 4.56 -4.36
C SER A 225 -6.53 5.62 -4.48
N ASN A 226 -5.27 5.23 -4.34
CA ASN A 226 -4.08 6.07 -4.46
C ASN A 226 -4.21 7.43 -3.74
N ARG A 227 -4.70 7.40 -2.50
CA ARG A 227 -5.00 8.61 -1.71
C ARG A 227 -3.77 9.44 -1.36
N VAL A 228 -2.59 8.81 -1.38
CA VAL A 228 -1.31 9.49 -1.12
C VAL A 228 -0.51 9.50 -2.41
N ARG A 229 -0.24 10.70 -2.94
CA ARG A 229 0.64 10.82 -4.11
C ARG A 229 2.07 10.50 -3.70
N MET A 230 2.79 9.79 -4.56
CA MET A 230 4.18 9.40 -4.29
C MET A 230 5.10 10.61 -4.03
N ALA A 231 4.78 11.77 -4.62
CA ALA A 231 5.50 13.02 -4.36
C ALA A 231 5.32 13.58 -2.93
N ASP A 232 4.28 13.13 -2.22
CA ASP A 232 3.99 13.57 -0.85
C ASP A 232 4.51 12.54 0.19
N VAL A 233 5.04 11.39 -0.26
CA VAL A 233 5.70 10.40 0.61
C VAL A 233 7.09 10.89 1.00
N LEU A 234 7.47 10.71 2.26
CA LEU A 234 8.81 11.05 2.74
C LEU A 234 9.91 10.39 1.89
N PRO A 235 10.97 11.14 1.51
CA PRO A 235 12.05 10.61 0.66
C PRO A 235 12.66 9.30 1.14
N GLY A 236 12.85 9.13 2.45
CA GLY A 236 13.38 7.90 3.03
C GLY A 236 12.36 6.74 3.05
N VAL A 237 11.07 7.02 2.85
CA VAL A 237 10.02 5.99 2.85
C VAL A 237 9.67 5.55 1.44
N ILE A 238 9.76 6.44 0.44
CA ILE A 238 9.48 6.16 -0.97
C ILE A 238 10.45 5.13 -1.55
N VAL A 239 11.59 4.89 -0.91
CA VAL A 239 12.58 3.91 -1.36
C VAL A 239 12.00 2.50 -1.51
N PHE A 240 11.03 2.13 -0.65
CA PHE A 240 10.43 0.80 -0.68
C PHE A 240 9.55 0.57 -1.93
N PRO A 241 8.50 1.36 -2.21
CA PRO A 241 7.71 1.17 -3.43
C PRO A 241 8.54 1.37 -4.71
N ASN A 242 9.53 2.25 -4.71
CA ASN A 242 10.46 2.39 -5.83
C ASN A 242 11.30 1.14 -6.04
N THR A 243 11.68 0.47 -4.96
CA THR A 243 12.40 -0.81 -5.05
C THR A 243 11.51 -1.89 -5.65
N LEU A 244 10.26 -2.03 -5.20
CA LEU A 244 9.31 -2.96 -5.80
C LEU A 244 9.13 -2.70 -7.30
N GLY A 245 8.96 -1.43 -7.69
CA GLY A 245 8.79 -1.02 -9.09
C GLY A 245 9.97 -1.35 -10.00
N ARG A 246 11.18 -1.47 -9.48
CA ARG A 246 12.37 -1.88 -10.28
C ARG A 246 12.35 -3.35 -10.68
N TYR A 247 11.66 -4.19 -9.93
CA TYR A 247 11.61 -5.64 -10.15
C TYR A 247 10.31 -6.12 -10.78
N SER A 248 9.24 -5.29 -10.75
CA SER A 248 7.96 -5.61 -11.37
C SER A 248 7.81 -4.92 -12.71
N ILE A 249 7.26 -5.62 -13.70
CA ILE A 249 6.90 -5.05 -15.00
C ILE A 249 5.64 -4.17 -14.79
N LYS A 250 5.59 -3.05 -15.48
CA LYS A 250 4.42 -2.15 -15.47
C LYS A 250 3.30 -2.71 -16.31
#